data_566ee345efbb42c4587ccd73a4bf0b02
#
_entry.id   566ee345efbb42c4587ccd73a4bf0b02
#
_cell.length_a   1.000
_cell.length_b   1.000
_cell.length_c   1.000
_cell.angle_alpha   90.00
_cell.angle_beta   90.00
_cell.angle_gamma   90.00
#
_symmetry.space_group_name_H-M   'P 1'
#
loop_
_entity.id
_entity.type
_entity.pdbx_description
1 polymer ?
#
loop_
_entity_poly.entity_id
_entity_poly.type
_entity_poly.pdbx_seq_one_letter_code
_entity_poly.pdbx_strand_id
1 'polypeptide(L)'
;DATVFEAVVLGVGGADYYNKAFVQADMDALNSATTKKVFETFGQLRQFVDINSPGRDWNLATSMVIKGEAGMQIMGDWAKGEFKVAGMNPGTDYVCVAAPGTSGAYTFNVDSFAFFNQSDAESTKAQKVMAKEILSTDFQRVFNLNKGSIPARLGMARTEFDTCAHDSM
;
A
#
# COMPACT_ATOMS: atom_id res chain seq x y z
N ASP A 1 0.76 10.04 5.63
CA ASP A 1 -0.58 10.67 5.51
C ASP A 1 -1.23 10.44 4.14
N ALA A 2 -0.46 10.31 3.03
CA ALA A 2 -1.01 10.07 1.69
C ALA A 2 -1.90 8.82 1.66
N THR A 3 -1.42 7.68 2.13
CA THR A 3 -2.17 6.42 2.14
C THR A 3 -3.50 6.52 2.91
N VAL A 4 -3.50 7.23 4.04
CA VAL A 4 -4.73 7.48 4.80
C VAL A 4 -5.70 8.36 4.02
N PHE A 5 -5.19 9.41 3.38
CA PHE A 5 -6.00 10.30 2.56
C PHE A 5 -6.62 9.55 1.37
N GLU A 6 -5.85 8.75 0.65
CA GLU A 6 -6.32 7.92 -0.47
C GLU A 6 -7.42 6.94 -0.04
N ALA A 7 -7.26 6.30 1.14
CA ALA A 7 -8.28 5.44 1.71
C ALA A 7 -9.57 6.20 2.01
N VAL A 8 -9.48 7.44 2.53
CA VAL A 8 -10.65 8.31 2.78
C VAL A 8 -11.28 8.75 1.46
N VAL A 9 -10.50 9.11 0.45
CA VAL A 9 -11.01 9.48 -0.89
C VAL A 9 -11.84 8.35 -1.47
N LEU A 10 -11.29 7.13 -1.46
CA LEU A 10 -11.99 5.96 -1.97
C LEU A 10 -13.22 5.61 -1.12
N GLY A 11 -13.09 5.61 0.20
CA GLY A 11 -14.17 5.24 1.12
C GLY A 11 -15.36 6.21 1.12
N VAL A 12 -15.11 7.50 0.91
CA VAL A 12 -16.15 8.55 0.88
C VAL A 12 -16.72 8.76 -0.51
N GLY A 13 -15.86 8.76 -1.52
CA GLY A 13 -16.23 9.11 -2.90
C GLY A 13 -16.54 7.91 -3.79
N GLY A 14 -16.02 6.74 -3.45
CA GLY A 14 -16.08 5.55 -4.30
C GLY A 14 -15.09 5.59 -5.47
N ALA A 15 -15.00 4.46 -6.19
CA ALA A 15 -14.01 4.27 -7.26
C ALA A 15 -14.20 5.25 -8.44
N ASP A 16 -15.43 5.56 -8.83
CA ASP A 16 -15.72 6.48 -9.93
C ASP A 16 -15.24 7.90 -9.62
N TYR A 17 -15.52 8.37 -8.40
CA TYR A 17 -15.04 9.67 -7.95
C TYR A 17 -13.51 9.69 -7.86
N TYR A 18 -12.90 8.64 -7.28
CA TYR A 18 -11.45 8.51 -7.18
C TYR A 18 -10.79 8.64 -8.56
N ASN A 19 -11.29 7.90 -9.55
CA ASN A 19 -10.78 7.96 -10.92
C ASN A 19 -10.92 9.34 -11.55
N LYS A 20 -12.11 9.98 -11.44
CA LYS A 20 -12.32 11.32 -12.01
C LYS A 20 -11.42 12.36 -11.34
N ALA A 21 -11.44 12.43 -10.01
CA ALA A 21 -10.77 13.48 -9.27
C ALA A 21 -9.23 13.31 -9.25
N PHE A 22 -8.73 12.09 -9.01
CA PHE A 22 -7.31 11.87 -8.71
C PHE A 22 -6.52 11.19 -9.84
N VAL A 23 -7.17 10.49 -10.76
CA VAL A 23 -6.50 9.90 -11.94
C VAL A 23 -6.63 10.81 -13.16
N GLN A 24 -7.85 11.35 -13.40
CA GLN A 24 -8.13 12.19 -14.55
C GLN A 24 -7.95 13.69 -14.29
N ALA A 25 -7.82 14.08 -13.01
CA ALA A 25 -7.76 15.48 -12.56
C ALA A 25 -8.97 16.32 -13.05
N ASP A 26 -10.16 15.72 -13.06
CA ASP A 26 -11.40 16.38 -13.47
C ASP A 26 -11.76 17.50 -12.49
N MET A 27 -11.83 18.73 -13.00
CA MET A 27 -12.06 19.92 -12.18
C MET A 27 -13.46 19.99 -11.58
N ASP A 28 -14.46 19.43 -12.23
CA ASP A 28 -15.84 19.40 -11.71
C ASP A 28 -15.93 18.41 -10.55
N ALA A 29 -15.28 17.25 -10.66
CA ALA A 29 -15.15 16.31 -9.56
C ALA A 29 -14.38 16.92 -8.38
N LEU A 30 -13.25 17.58 -8.63
CA LEU A 30 -12.42 18.24 -7.61
C LEU A 30 -13.16 19.39 -6.90
N ASN A 31 -14.01 20.14 -7.58
CA ASN A 31 -14.81 21.23 -7.01
C ASN A 31 -16.17 20.77 -6.42
N SER A 32 -16.39 19.47 -6.31
CA SER A 32 -17.67 18.91 -5.87
C SER A 32 -17.84 18.90 -4.34
N ALA A 33 -19.09 18.72 -3.90
CA ALA A 33 -19.41 18.49 -2.50
C ALA A 33 -18.74 17.21 -1.94
N THR A 34 -18.45 16.23 -2.79
CA THR A 34 -17.75 15.02 -2.40
C THR A 34 -16.32 15.33 -1.96
N THR A 35 -15.60 16.18 -2.67
CA THR A 35 -14.26 16.63 -2.28
C THR A 35 -14.28 17.30 -0.90
N LYS A 36 -15.25 18.19 -0.68
CA LYS A 36 -15.43 18.84 0.62
C LYS A 36 -15.61 17.79 1.73
N LYS A 37 -16.49 16.81 1.51
CA LYS A 37 -16.74 15.73 2.47
C LYS A 37 -15.50 14.86 2.72
N VAL A 38 -14.69 14.59 1.70
CA VAL A 38 -13.40 13.89 1.85
C VAL A 38 -12.49 14.63 2.83
N PHE A 39 -12.28 15.93 2.64
CA PHE A 39 -11.44 16.73 3.52
C PHE A 39 -12.01 16.87 4.93
N GLU A 40 -13.32 17.01 5.08
CA GLU A 40 -13.99 17.04 6.37
C GLU A 40 -13.76 15.71 7.13
N THR A 41 -13.96 14.57 6.45
CA THR A 41 -13.75 13.23 7.03
C THR A 41 -12.28 13.03 7.41
N PHE A 42 -11.34 13.38 6.52
CA PHE A 42 -9.92 13.30 6.80
C PHE A 42 -9.52 14.17 8.00
N GLY A 43 -10.07 15.39 8.10
CA GLY A 43 -9.83 16.27 9.24
C GLY A 43 -10.36 15.70 10.57
N GLN A 44 -11.49 14.99 10.54
CA GLN A 44 -12.05 14.32 11.73
C GLN A 44 -11.17 13.20 12.25
N LEU A 45 -10.42 12.50 11.39
CA LEU A 45 -9.51 11.43 11.81
C LEU A 45 -8.42 11.92 12.76
N ARG A 46 -8.08 13.21 12.69
CA ARG A 46 -7.08 13.81 13.59
C ARG A 46 -7.42 13.64 15.08
N GLN A 47 -8.68 13.48 15.43
CA GLN A 47 -9.11 13.27 16.82
C GLN A 47 -8.68 11.90 17.39
N PHE A 48 -8.33 10.96 16.51
CA PHE A 48 -7.97 9.59 16.87
C PHE A 48 -6.47 9.30 16.68
N VAL A 49 -5.72 10.28 16.21
CA VAL A 49 -4.28 10.14 15.94
C VAL A 49 -3.50 10.58 17.16
N ASP A 50 -2.42 9.85 17.46
CA ASP A 50 -1.46 10.24 18.50
C ASP A 50 -0.95 11.66 18.27
N ILE A 51 -0.96 12.46 19.35
CA ILE A 51 -0.55 13.86 19.32
C ILE A 51 0.89 14.08 18.84
N ASN A 52 1.74 13.08 18.97
CA ASN A 52 3.14 13.11 18.56
C ASN A 52 3.35 12.54 17.13
N SER A 53 2.26 12.36 16.37
CA SER A 53 2.33 11.82 15.00
C SER A 53 3.03 12.73 13.97
N PRO A 54 3.06 14.08 14.09
CA PRO A 54 3.74 14.90 13.09
C PRO A 54 5.22 14.53 12.95
N GLY A 55 5.65 14.29 11.70
CA GLY A 55 7.03 13.90 11.39
C GLY A 55 7.37 12.43 11.70
N ARG A 56 6.43 11.63 12.18
CA ARG A 56 6.65 10.20 12.40
C ARG A 56 6.61 9.43 11.09
N ASP A 57 7.64 8.63 10.83
CA ASP A 57 7.66 7.72 9.71
C ASP A 57 6.65 6.58 9.88
N TRP A 58 6.18 6.03 8.78
CA TRP A 58 5.15 5.00 8.76
C TRP A 58 5.54 3.71 9.53
N ASN A 59 6.81 3.31 9.48
CA ASN A 59 7.33 2.14 10.20
C ASN A 59 7.32 2.34 11.71
N LEU A 60 7.56 3.56 12.18
CA LEU A 60 7.43 3.89 13.61
C LEU A 60 5.96 3.85 14.06
N ALA A 61 5.03 4.27 13.21
CA ALA A 61 3.60 4.11 13.47
C ALA A 61 3.20 2.63 13.52
N THR A 62 3.74 1.79 12.61
CA THR A 62 3.55 0.34 12.65
C THR A 62 4.08 -0.27 13.95
N SER A 63 5.25 0.20 14.42
CA SER A 63 5.83 -0.25 15.69
C SER A 63 4.91 0.04 16.90
N MET A 64 4.12 1.12 16.87
CA MET A 64 3.14 1.39 17.94
C MET A 64 2.02 0.34 17.95
N VAL A 65 1.55 -0.10 16.79
CA VAL A 65 0.56 -1.18 16.72
C VAL A 65 1.16 -2.49 17.23
N ILE A 66 2.38 -2.83 16.80
CA ILE A 66 3.12 -4.02 17.24
C ILE A 66 3.27 -4.05 18.78
N LYS A 67 3.52 -2.90 19.40
CA LYS A 67 3.67 -2.77 20.86
C LYS A 67 2.35 -2.64 21.63
N GLY A 68 1.22 -2.57 20.94
CA GLY A 68 -0.09 -2.34 21.56
C GLY A 68 -0.31 -0.90 22.04
N GLU A 69 0.51 0.05 21.60
CA GLU A 69 0.37 1.48 21.88
C GLU A 69 -0.68 2.14 20.98
N ALA A 70 -1.01 1.54 19.85
CA ALA A 70 -2.08 1.92 18.95
C ALA A 70 -2.90 0.70 18.54
N GLY A 71 -4.22 0.87 18.40
CA GLY A 71 -5.15 -0.22 18.05
C GLY A 71 -5.18 -0.55 16.57
N MET A 72 -4.79 0.38 15.69
CA MET A 72 -4.82 0.18 14.23
C MET A 72 -3.91 1.16 13.50
N GLN A 73 -3.60 0.82 12.26
CA GLN A 73 -2.93 1.70 11.31
C GLN A 73 -3.59 1.53 9.92
N ILE A 74 -3.83 2.63 9.22
CA ILE A 74 -4.18 2.60 7.80
C ILE A 74 -2.87 2.74 7.00
N MET A 75 -2.47 1.66 6.33
CA MET A 75 -1.22 1.59 5.57
C MET A 75 -1.33 0.52 4.48
N GLY A 76 -0.42 0.53 3.53
CA GLY A 76 -0.34 -0.53 2.53
C GLY A 76 0.20 -1.85 3.11
N ASP A 77 0.06 -2.90 2.34
CA ASP A 77 0.41 -4.27 2.73
C ASP A 77 1.90 -4.46 3.09
N TRP A 78 2.79 -3.57 2.62
CA TRP A 78 4.21 -3.58 3.00
C TRP A 78 4.45 -3.41 4.51
N ALA A 79 3.50 -2.84 5.26
CA ALA A 79 3.60 -2.77 6.70
C ALA A 79 3.70 -4.15 7.36
N LYS A 80 3.21 -5.21 6.71
CA LYS A 80 3.34 -6.60 7.19
C LYS A 80 4.80 -7.04 7.34
N GLY A 81 5.71 -6.45 6.57
CA GLY A 81 7.15 -6.70 6.72
C GLY A 81 7.64 -6.38 8.13
N GLU A 82 7.19 -5.29 8.74
CA GLU A 82 7.54 -4.90 10.10
C GLU A 82 6.96 -5.89 11.14
N PHE A 83 5.71 -6.32 10.97
CA PHE A 83 5.10 -7.34 11.83
C PHE A 83 5.85 -8.67 11.72
N LYS A 84 6.24 -9.08 10.52
CA LYS A 84 7.04 -10.30 10.30
C LYS A 84 8.40 -10.24 11.01
N VAL A 85 9.11 -9.12 10.91
CA VAL A 85 10.38 -8.91 11.62
C VAL A 85 10.18 -8.96 13.14
N ALA A 86 9.05 -8.52 13.64
CA ALA A 86 8.67 -8.61 15.05
C ALA A 86 8.20 -10.02 15.48
N GLY A 87 8.16 -10.99 14.56
CA GLY A 87 7.71 -12.36 14.84
C GLY A 87 6.20 -12.54 14.95
N MET A 88 5.41 -11.56 14.48
CA MET A 88 3.95 -11.59 14.53
C MET A 88 3.34 -12.20 13.28
N ASN A 89 2.25 -12.93 13.45
CA ASN A 89 1.57 -13.69 12.39
C ASN A 89 0.18 -13.10 12.10
N PRO A 90 -0.17 -12.84 10.83
CA PRO A 90 -1.51 -12.40 10.46
C PRO A 90 -2.57 -13.47 10.78
N GLY A 91 -3.71 -13.02 11.26
CA GLY A 91 -4.80 -13.89 11.71
C GLY A 91 -4.69 -14.37 13.16
N THR A 92 -3.51 -14.27 13.78
CA THR A 92 -3.28 -14.63 15.18
C THR A 92 -2.96 -13.41 16.04
N ASP A 93 -1.94 -12.65 15.63
CA ASP A 93 -1.45 -11.51 16.39
C ASP A 93 -2.03 -10.18 15.89
N TYR A 94 -2.40 -10.12 14.62
CA TYR A 94 -3.07 -8.99 13.99
C TYR A 94 -3.96 -9.46 12.81
N VAL A 95 -4.85 -8.59 12.36
CA VAL A 95 -5.69 -8.83 11.18
C VAL A 95 -5.55 -7.70 10.18
N CYS A 96 -5.73 -8.02 8.90
CA CYS A 96 -5.87 -7.04 7.84
C CYS A 96 -7.34 -6.95 7.44
N VAL A 97 -7.81 -5.73 7.26
CA VAL A 97 -9.19 -5.48 6.82
C VAL A 97 -9.18 -4.35 5.80
N ALA A 98 -10.13 -4.38 4.87
CA ALA A 98 -10.32 -3.27 3.95
C ALA A 98 -10.63 -1.98 4.72
N ALA A 99 -10.13 -0.84 4.24
CA ALA A 99 -10.46 0.45 4.82
C ALA A 99 -11.98 0.70 4.74
N PRO A 100 -12.57 1.44 5.70
CA PRO A 100 -14.01 1.66 5.72
C PRO A 100 -14.55 2.25 4.41
N GLY A 101 -15.61 1.67 3.86
CA GLY A 101 -16.27 2.12 2.63
C GLY A 101 -15.56 1.74 1.34
N THR A 102 -14.50 0.94 1.38
CA THR A 102 -13.73 0.54 0.18
C THR A 102 -14.05 -0.87 -0.34
N SER A 103 -15.07 -1.52 0.18
CA SER A 103 -15.45 -2.87 -0.25
C SER A 103 -15.69 -2.93 -1.76
N GLY A 104 -15.05 -3.90 -2.42
CA GLY A 104 -15.14 -4.09 -3.87
C GLY A 104 -14.25 -3.16 -4.71
N ALA A 105 -13.42 -2.33 -4.07
CA ALA A 105 -12.44 -1.50 -4.73
C ALA A 105 -11.07 -1.65 -4.06
N TYR A 106 -10.00 -1.59 -4.85
CA TYR A 106 -8.62 -1.75 -4.39
C TYR A 106 -7.74 -0.66 -4.98
N THR A 107 -7.13 0.14 -4.12
CA THR A 107 -6.05 1.05 -4.54
C THR A 107 -4.72 0.32 -4.45
N PHE A 108 -3.90 0.47 -5.47
CA PHE A 108 -2.56 -0.11 -5.49
C PHE A 108 -1.52 0.94 -5.86
N ASN A 109 -0.32 0.73 -5.38
CA ASN A 109 0.84 1.41 -5.86
C ASN A 109 1.87 0.42 -6.39
N VAL A 110 2.65 0.83 -7.37
CA VAL A 110 3.67 -0.03 -8.00
C VAL A 110 5.02 0.63 -7.84
N ASP A 111 5.91 -0.03 -7.11
CA ASP A 111 7.32 0.35 -7.07
C ASP A 111 8.00 -0.11 -8.36
N SER A 112 8.88 0.71 -8.90
CA SER A 112 9.56 0.44 -10.15
C SER A 112 11.08 0.61 -10.01
N PHE A 113 11.82 -0.23 -10.71
CA PHE A 113 13.26 -0.06 -10.87
C PHE A 113 13.55 0.80 -12.10
N ALA A 114 14.22 1.92 -11.94
CA ALA A 114 14.67 2.76 -13.05
C ALA A 114 16.00 2.23 -13.59
N PHE A 115 16.07 2.02 -14.89
CA PHE A 115 17.30 1.67 -15.59
C PHE A 115 17.76 2.85 -16.42
N PHE A 116 18.92 3.38 -16.08
CA PHE A 116 19.51 4.50 -16.79
C PHE A 116 20.18 4.04 -18.10
N ASN A 117 20.22 4.92 -19.10
CA ASN A 117 20.94 4.66 -20.33
C ASN A 117 22.42 4.37 -20.06
N GLN A 118 22.94 3.32 -20.66
CA GLN A 118 24.35 2.93 -20.59
C GLN A 118 25.05 3.21 -21.90
N SER A 119 26.32 3.60 -21.80
CA SER A 119 27.16 3.87 -22.98
C SER A 119 27.79 2.62 -23.59
N ASP A 120 27.77 1.50 -22.89
CA ASP A 120 28.37 0.24 -23.31
C ASP A 120 27.36 -0.91 -23.39
N ALA A 121 27.65 -1.86 -24.29
CA ALA A 121 26.78 -2.98 -24.56
C ALA A 121 26.70 -4.01 -23.43
N GLU A 122 27.76 -4.19 -22.67
CA GLU A 122 27.79 -5.15 -21.56
C GLU A 122 26.93 -4.69 -20.40
N SER A 123 27.02 -3.41 -19.99
CA SER A 123 26.15 -2.83 -18.98
C SER A 123 24.69 -2.88 -19.41
N THR A 124 24.37 -2.58 -20.68
CA THR A 124 23.02 -2.70 -21.24
C THR A 124 22.51 -4.15 -21.16
N LYS A 125 23.36 -5.13 -21.47
CA LYS A 125 23.03 -6.55 -21.35
C LYS A 125 22.77 -6.95 -19.91
N ALA A 126 23.62 -6.50 -18.99
CA ALA A 126 23.47 -6.78 -17.55
C ALA A 126 22.15 -6.21 -17.01
N GLN A 127 21.75 -4.99 -17.38
CA GLN A 127 20.45 -4.42 -17.02
C GLN A 127 19.27 -5.27 -17.52
N LYS A 128 19.34 -5.79 -18.75
CA LYS A 128 18.29 -6.65 -19.29
C LYS A 128 18.19 -7.98 -18.54
N VAL A 129 19.31 -8.57 -18.13
CA VAL A 129 19.34 -9.77 -17.30
C VAL A 129 18.72 -9.48 -15.94
N MET A 130 19.12 -8.40 -15.29
CA MET A 130 18.56 -7.96 -14.01
C MET A 130 17.04 -7.72 -14.10
N ALA A 131 16.56 -7.00 -15.12
CA ALA A 131 15.14 -6.75 -15.32
C ALA A 131 14.34 -8.05 -15.47
N LYS A 132 14.88 -9.02 -16.23
CA LYS A 132 14.27 -10.33 -16.40
C LYS A 132 14.21 -11.10 -15.08
N GLU A 133 15.26 -11.03 -14.27
CA GLU A 133 15.31 -11.70 -12.97
C GLU A 133 14.33 -11.08 -11.99
N ILE A 134 14.26 -9.75 -11.87
CA ILE A 134 13.31 -9.04 -11.02
C ILE A 134 11.85 -9.44 -11.31
N LEU A 135 11.53 -9.71 -12.57
CA LEU A 135 10.20 -10.15 -13.00
C LEU A 135 10.03 -11.67 -13.02
N SER A 136 11.05 -12.45 -12.62
CA SER A 136 10.92 -13.90 -12.50
C SER A 136 9.94 -14.29 -11.39
N THR A 137 9.32 -15.46 -11.50
CA THR A 137 8.42 -15.98 -10.46
C THR A 137 9.13 -16.16 -9.13
N ASP A 138 10.37 -16.65 -9.16
CA ASP A 138 11.15 -16.91 -7.95
C ASP A 138 11.52 -15.62 -7.23
N PHE A 139 12.02 -14.62 -7.95
CA PHE A 139 12.30 -13.32 -7.36
C PHE A 139 11.04 -12.68 -6.78
N GLN A 140 9.96 -12.61 -7.57
CA GLN A 140 8.70 -12.01 -7.12
C GLN A 140 8.15 -12.71 -5.88
N ARG A 141 8.26 -14.02 -5.79
CA ARG A 141 7.86 -14.79 -4.63
C ARG A 141 8.70 -14.44 -3.40
N VAL A 142 10.02 -14.61 -3.49
CA VAL A 142 10.92 -14.41 -2.35
C VAL A 142 10.90 -12.95 -1.87
N PHE A 143 10.93 -12.01 -2.81
CA PHE A 143 10.91 -10.58 -2.51
C PHE A 143 9.64 -10.19 -1.76
N ASN A 144 8.47 -10.55 -2.27
CA ASN A 144 7.20 -10.13 -1.68
C ASN A 144 6.88 -10.86 -0.36
N LEU A 145 7.27 -12.12 -0.20
CA LEU A 145 7.21 -12.82 1.10
C LEU A 145 8.04 -12.13 2.20
N ASN A 146 9.11 -11.43 1.84
CA ASN A 146 9.93 -10.69 2.80
C ASN A 146 9.47 -9.24 2.97
N LYS A 147 9.09 -8.57 1.89
CA LYS A 147 8.57 -7.19 1.94
C LYS A 147 7.19 -7.10 2.59
N GLY A 148 6.37 -8.16 2.52
CA GLY A 148 4.98 -8.16 2.97
C GLY A 148 3.97 -7.70 1.90
N SER A 149 4.44 -7.34 0.71
CA SER A 149 3.60 -6.92 -0.43
C SER A 149 3.11 -8.09 -1.26
N ILE A 150 2.28 -7.81 -2.26
CA ILE A 150 1.86 -8.78 -3.27
C ILE A 150 2.73 -8.67 -4.52
N PRO A 151 2.90 -9.77 -5.30
CA PRO A 151 3.67 -9.75 -6.53
C PRO A 151 3.04 -8.84 -7.60
N ALA A 152 3.88 -8.12 -8.36
CA ALA A 152 3.44 -7.41 -9.56
C ALA A 152 3.07 -8.36 -10.72
N ARG A 153 3.54 -9.61 -10.66
CA ARG A 153 3.28 -10.65 -11.64
C ARG A 153 1.94 -11.32 -11.38
N LEU A 154 1.05 -11.33 -12.37
CA LEU A 154 -0.24 -12.01 -12.30
C LEU A 154 -0.10 -13.53 -12.38
N GLY A 155 -1.08 -14.26 -11.81
CA GLY A 155 -1.18 -15.71 -11.92
C GLY A 155 -0.17 -16.50 -11.09
N MET A 156 0.44 -15.87 -10.10
CA MET A 156 1.33 -16.56 -9.17
C MET A 156 0.55 -17.43 -8.17
N ALA A 157 1.18 -18.54 -7.75
CA ALA A 157 0.62 -19.40 -6.71
C ALA A 157 0.50 -18.62 -5.38
N ARG A 158 -0.64 -18.79 -4.69
CA ARG A 158 -0.95 -18.09 -3.43
C ARG A 158 -0.55 -18.88 -2.17
N THR A 159 -0.17 -20.13 -2.32
CA THR A 159 -0.03 -21.11 -1.22
C THR A 159 0.94 -20.72 -0.11
N GLU A 160 1.96 -19.89 -0.43
CA GLU A 160 2.96 -19.44 0.53
C GLU A 160 2.66 -18.03 1.09
N PHE A 161 1.67 -17.34 0.50
CA PHE A 161 1.26 -16.01 0.95
C PHE A 161 0.27 -16.10 2.11
N ASP A 162 0.31 -15.10 2.98
CA ASP A 162 -0.55 -15.04 4.16
C ASP A 162 -2.00 -14.65 3.81
N THR A 163 -2.89 -14.76 4.78
CA THR A 163 -4.32 -14.44 4.63
C THR A 163 -4.55 -12.99 4.18
N CYS A 164 -3.75 -12.03 4.66
CA CYS A 164 -3.84 -10.63 4.26
C CYS A 164 -3.49 -10.45 2.77
N ALA A 165 -2.47 -11.16 2.27
CA ALA A 165 -2.09 -11.10 0.87
C ALA A 165 -3.15 -11.75 -0.04
N HIS A 166 -3.84 -12.79 0.43
CA HIS A 166 -4.90 -13.45 -0.33
C HIS A 166 -6.05 -12.50 -0.67
N ASP A 167 -6.39 -11.59 0.23
CA ASP A 167 -7.45 -10.60 0.00
C ASP A 167 -7.05 -9.54 -1.04
N SER A 168 -5.75 -9.33 -1.24
CA SER A 168 -5.18 -8.36 -2.18
C SER A 168 -4.78 -8.97 -3.54
N MET A 169 -4.61 -10.29 -3.64
CA MET A 169 -4.24 -11.06 -4.84
C MET A 169 -5.48 -11.56 -5.59
#